data_499d3233b5c043764088418ab3f39e60
#
_entry.id   499d3233b5c043764088418ab3f39e60
#
_cell.length_a   1.000
_cell.length_b   1.000
_cell.length_c   1.000
_cell.angle_alpha   90.00
_cell.angle_beta   90.00
_cell.angle_gamma   90.00
#
_symmetry.space_group_name_H-M   'P 1'
#
loop_
_entity.id
_entity.type
_entity.pdbx_description
1 polymer ?
#
loop_
_entity_poly.entity_id
_entity_poly.type
_entity_poly.pdbx_seq_one_letter_code
_entity_poly.pdbx_strand_id
1 'polypeptide(L)'
;YDYLHMDFGRPTVLIIPKDDEPILITPMLDFNSAKVLAKVNNISPWNDGMGNEWREEIPARVKSAKKVGIEMNHIPQIVRAYLNDLVSKESLVNISSLLSDMRMIKSEEELQMARHAGQVASAMMWAGREKIDSGIPEYEVAIATSQAGTRKAAELLNRYYKDKNMSPNTQFLQIMAS
;
A
#
# COMPACT_ATOMS: atom_id res chain seq x y z
N TYR A 1 -4.89 5.14 -3.47
CA TYR A 1 -3.70 4.31 -3.15
C TYR A 1 -3.49 3.20 -4.20
N ASP A 2 -3.03 3.56 -5.39
CA ASP A 2 -2.65 2.57 -6.41
C ASP A 2 -1.18 2.15 -6.28
N TYR A 3 -0.49 2.65 -5.25
CA TYR A 3 0.92 2.38 -4.99
C TYR A 3 1.08 1.47 -3.78
N LEU A 4 1.58 0.26 -4.00
CA LEU A 4 1.89 -0.69 -2.95
C LEU A 4 3.32 -0.44 -2.47
N HIS A 5 3.45 0.14 -1.29
CA HIS A 5 4.72 0.34 -0.62
C HIS A 5 5.06 -0.89 0.24
N MET A 6 6.28 -1.38 0.11
CA MET A 6 6.80 -2.42 1.01
C MET A 6 7.51 -1.74 2.18
N ASP A 7 6.91 -1.85 3.37
CA ASP A 7 7.48 -1.29 4.60
C ASP A 7 8.66 -2.13 5.10
N PHE A 8 9.87 -1.67 4.79
CA PHE A 8 11.12 -2.17 5.37
C PHE A 8 11.67 -1.22 6.44
N GLY A 9 10.80 -0.51 7.15
CA GLY A 9 11.22 0.51 8.12
C GLY A 9 11.63 1.83 7.47
N ARG A 10 11.36 2.01 6.18
CA ARG A 10 11.66 3.21 5.40
C ARG A 10 10.38 4.00 5.17
N PRO A 11 10.25 5.20 5.73
CA PRO A 11 9.00 5.93 5.61
C PRO A 11 8.73 6.39 4.17
N THR A 12 7.50 6.15 3.73
CA THR A 12 6.89 6.82 2.58
C THR A 12 5.83 7.79 3.12
N VAL A 13 5.91 9.05 2.73
CA VAL A 13 5.07 10.12 3.28
C VAL A 13 4.34 10.83 2.14
N LEU A 14 3.03 10.84 2.18
CA LEU A 14 2.20 11.66 1.31
C LEU A 14 1.78 12.93 2.07
N ILE A 15 2.16 14.08 1.56
CA ILE A 15 1.72 15.37 2.08
C ILE A 15 0.70 15.96 1.11
N ILE A 16 -0.47 16.32 1.62
CA ILE A 16 -1.55 16.94 0.86
C ILE A 16 -1.79 18.34 1.45
N PRO A 17 -1.18 19.39 0.88
CA PRO A 17 -1.43 20.75 1.30
C PRO A 17 -2.86 21.17 0.92
N LYS A 18 -3.40 22.16 1.64
CA LYS A 18 -4.75 22.70 1.32
C LYS A 18 -4.80 23.40 -0.02
N ASP A 19 -3.77 24.18 -0.35
CA ASP A 19 -3.78 25.14 -1.47
C ASP A 19 -2.59 24.91 -2.44
N ASP A 20 -1.96 23.71 -2.40
CA ASP A 20 -0.81 23.36 -3.24
C ASP A 20 -0.91 21.91 -3.71
N GLU A 21 -0.05 21.51 -4.66
CA GLU A 21 -0.02 20.14 -5.16
C GLU A 21 0.47 19.14 -4.10
N PRO A 22 -0.14 17.95 -4.04
CA PRO A 22 0.36 16.86 -3.20
C PRO A 22 1.77 16.46 -3.57
N ILE A 23 2.56 16.06 -2.58
CA ILE A 23 3.89 15.49 -2.78
C ILE A 23 3.99 14.10 -2.13
N LEU A 24 4.55 13.16 -2.87
CA LEU A 24 4.90 11.83 -2.37
C LEU A 24 6.41 11.77 -2.13
N ILE A 25 6.81 11.61 -0.88
CA ILE A 25 8.19 11.40 -0.45
C ILE A 25 8.41 9.89 -0.33
N THR A 26 9.31 9.31 -1.11
CA THR A 26 9.47 7.85 -1.18
C THR A 26 10.94 7.44 -1.24
N PRO A 27 11.32 6.25 -0.74
CA PRO A 27 12.66 5.74 -0.92
C PRO A 27 13.04 5.65 -2.40
N MET A 28 14.33 5.87 -2.73
CA MET A 28 14.83 5.76 -4.10
C MET A 28 14.54 4.37 -4.72
N LEU A 29 14.53 3.33 -3.88
CA LEU A 29 14.18 1.97 -4.31
C LEU A 29 12.79 1.89 -4.95
N ASP A 30 11.83 2.65 -4.42
CA ASP A 30 10.43 2.64 -4.85
C ASP A 30 10.11 3.72 -5.90
N PHE A 31 11.06 4.62 -6.19
CA PHE A 31 10.83 5.80 -7.02
C PHE A 31 10.27 5.49 -8.41
N ASN A 32 10.84 4.50 -9.09
CA ASN A 32 10.38 4.13 -10.44
C ASN A 32 8.97 3.51 -10.40
N SER A 33 8.68 2.71 -9.39
CA SER A 33 7.34 2.16 -9.19
C SER A 33 6.33 3.25 -8.86
N ALA A 34 6.71 4.20 -8.00
CA ALA A 34 5.88 5.34 -7.65
C ALA A 34 5.54 6.20 -8.88
N LYS A 35 6.52 6.47 -9.76
CA LYS A 35 6.28 7.21 -11.02
C LYS A 35 5.25 6.56 -11.94
N VAL A 36 5.19 5.24 -11.94
CA VAL A 36 4.27 4.49 -12.81
C VAL A 36 2.89 4.31 -12.18
N LEU A 37 2.85 4.10 -10.86
CA LEU A 37 1.64 3.67 -10.16
C LEU A 37 0.94 4.77 -9.35
N ALA A 38 1.70 5.75 -8.83
CA ALA A 38 1.11 6.82 -8.02
C ALA A 38 0.36 7.83 -8.91
N LYS A 39 -0.77 8.32 -8.40
CA LYS A 39 -1.56 9.40 -9.03
C LYS A 39 -1.10 10.80 -8.60
N VAL A 40 0.08 10.91 -8.03
CA VAL A 40 0.70 12.16 -7.61
C VAL A 40 1.85 12.47 -8.56
N ASN A 41 1.84 13.65 -9.15
CA ASN A 41 2.87 14.05 -10.12
C ASN A 41 4.18 14.46 -9.44
N ASN A 42 4.09 15.08 -8.27
CA ASN A 42 5.25 15.56 -7.52
C ASN A 42 5.76 14.44 -6.60
N ILE A 43 6.85 13.79 -7.01
CA ILE A 43 7.45 12.67 -6.27
C ILE A 43 8.90 13.05 -5.93
N SER A 44 9.21 13.10 -4.64
CA SER A 44 10.55 13.38 -4.10
C SER A 44 11.20 12.09 -3.61
N PRO A 45 12.21 11.56 -4.32
CA PRO A 45 12.94 10.39 -3.84
C PRO A 45 13.97 10.77 -2.80
N TRP A 46 14.20 9.89 -1.82
CA TRP A 46 15.27 10.02 -0.85
C TRP A 46 16.15 8.77 -0.83
N ASN A 47 17.45 8.94 -0.58
CA ASN A 47 18.43 7.86 -0.53
C ASN A 47 18.60 7.36 0.91
N ASP A 48 19.01 6.10 1.03
CA ASP A 48 19.30 5.46 2.33
C ASP A 48 20.70 5.80 2.87
N GLY A 49 21.14 7.04 2.77
CA GLY A 49 22.44 7.43 3.29
C GLY A 49 22.47 7.30 4.81
N MET A 50 22.13 8.36 5.51
CA MET A 50 22.02 8.35 6.98
C MET A 50 20.63 7.98 7.50
N GLY A 51 19.67 7.72 6.59
CA GLY A 51 18.31 7.33 6.92
C GLY A 51 17.38 8.45 7.37
N ASN A 52 17.80 9.70 7.18
CA ASN A 52 17.07 10.90 7.63
C ASN A 52 16.57 11.79 6.49
N GLU A 53 16.96 11.51 5.27
CA GLU A 53 16.77 12.35 4.08
C GLU A 53 15.29 12.57 3.75
N TRP A 54 14.42 11.65 4.10
CA TRP A 54 12.97 11.79 3.97
C TRP A 54 12.39 13.00 4.73
N ARG A 55 13.15 13.56 5.69
CA ARG A 55 12.76 14.71 6.49
C ARG A 55 12.92 16.04 5.77
N GLU A 56 13.73 16.11 4.73
CA GLU A 56 14.16 17.36 4.09
C GLU A 56 12.98 18.16 3.51
N GLU A 57 12.03 17.48 2.91
CA GLU A 57 10.85 18.09 2.26
C GLU A 57 9.73 18.50 3.24
N ILE A 58 9.69 17.92 4.43
CA ILE A 58 8.57 18.07 5.35
C ILE A 58 8.50 19.48 5.96
N PRO A 59 9.61 20.09 6.45
CA PRO A 59 9.56 21.37 7.14
C PRO A 59 8.95 22.50 6.33
N ALA A 60 9.31 22.60 5.05
CA ALA A 60 8.80 23.66 4.16
C ALA A 60 7.27 23.62 4.01
N ARG A 61 6.66 22.45 4.22
CA ARG A 61 5.24 22.22 3.97
C ARG A 61 4.37 22.22 5.23
N VAL A 62 4.97 21.98 6.40
CA VAL A 62 4.19 21.86 7.64
C VAL A 62 4.43 22.96 8.65
N LYS A 63 5.60 23.65 8.65
CA LYS A 63 5.93 24.68 9.65
C LYS A 63 4.97 25.85 9.68
N SER A 64 4.43 26.25 8.53
CA SER A 64 3.48 27.36 8.42
C SER A 64 2.01 26.93 8.60
N ALA A 65 1.75 25.63 8.68
CA ALA A 65 0.41 25.11 8.78
C ALA A 65 -0.19 25.32 10.18
N LYS A 66 -1.39 25.92 10.26
CA LYS A 66 -2.11 26.07 11.53
C LYS A 66 -2.56 24.72 12.10
N LYS A 67 -2.89 23.78 11.23
CA LYS A 67 -3.31 22.42 11.58
C LYS A 67 -2.69 21.43 10.60
N VAL A 68 -2.23 20.30 11.11
CA VAL A 68 -1.67 19.18 10.34
C VAL A 68 -2.44 17.93 10.70
N GLY A 69 -3.20 17.38 9.74
CA GLY A 69 -3.93 16.13 9.88
C GLY A 69 -2.98 14.95 9.76
N ILE A 70 -3.04 14.03 10.70
CA ILE A 70 -2.23 12.80 10.70
C ILE A 70 -3.07 11.57 11.06
N GLU A 71 -2.71 10.42 10.50
CA GLU A 71 -3.29 9.12 10.88
C GLU A 71 -2.66 8.60 12.18
N MET A 72 -3.13 9.10 13.32
CA MET A 72 -2.49 8.82 14.62
C MET A 72 -2.31 7.34 14.93
N ASN A 73 -3.17 6.47 14.41
CA ASN A 73 -3.14 5.03 14.65
C ASN A 73 -2.21 4.26 13.69
N HIS A 74 -1.76 4.90 12.61
CA HIS A 74 -1.01 4.23 11.55
C HIS A 74 0.32 4.90 11.22
N ILE A 75 0.54 6.13 11.69
CA ILE A 75 1.79 6.85 11.43
C ILE A 75 2.98 6.13 12.09
N PRO A 76 4.08 5.85 11.36
CA PRO A 76 5.27 5.28 11.94
C PRO A 76 5.83 6.16 13.07
N GLN A 77 6.30 5.53 14.15
CA GLN A 77 6.78 6.24 15.33
C GLN A 77 7.89 7.26 15.01
N ILE A 78 8.79 6.93 14.08
CA ILE A 78 9.88 7.81 13.66
C ILE A 78 9.35 9.10 13.00
N VAL A 79 8.30 8.98 12.16
CA VAL A 79 7.66 10.15 11.53
C VAL A 79 6.90 10.96 12.54
N ARG A 80 6.19 10.29 13.47
CA ARG A 80 5.46 10.96 14.54
C ARG A 80 6.38 11.75 15.46
N ALA A 81 7.48 11.16 15.90
CA ALA A 81 8.46 11.84 16.73
C ALA A 81 9.00 13.10 16.04
N TYR A 82 9.39 12.98 14.78
CA TYR A 82 9.87 14.11 14.00
C TYR A 82 8.83 15.24 13.86
N LEU A 83 7.56 14.91 13.62
CA LEU A 83 6.50 15.92 13.53
C LEU A 83 6.26 16.61 14.88
N ASN A 84 6.37 15.89 16.01
CA ASN A 84 6.25 16.49 17.34
C ASN A 84 7.34 17.52 17.65
N ASP A 85 8.54 17.34 17.08
CA ASP A 85 9.65 18.30 17.21
C ASP A 85 9.48 19.51 16.27
N LEU A 86 8.72 19.33 15.19
CA LEU A 86 8.59 20.31 14.12
C LEU A 86 7.41 21.28 14.31
N VAL A 87 6.30 20.79 14.85
CA VAL A 87 5.07 21.55 15.07
C VAL A 87 4.51 21.31 16.46
N SER A 88 3.72 22.26 16.98
CA SER A 88 3.12 22.12 18.32
C SER A 88 2.11 20.96 18.35
N LYS A 89 1.94 20.34 19.51
CA LYS A 89 0.96 19.25 19.71
C LYS A 89 -0.46 19.68 19.37
N GLU A 90 -0.81 20.91 19.65
CA GLU A 90 -2.14 21.50 19.39
C GLU A 90 -2.39 21.68 17.89
N SER A 91 -1.34 21.70 17.08
CA SER A 91 -1.43 21.75 15.61
C SER A 91 -1.69 20.38 14.98
N LEU A 92 -1.37 19.29 15.68
CA LEU A 92 -1.59 17.92 15.18
C LEU A 92 -3.04 17.48 15.43
N VAL A 93 -3.74 17.12 14.37
CA VAL A 93 -5.14 16.69 14.42
C VAL A 93 -5.23 15.23 13.96
N ASN A 94 -5.91 14.40 14.72
CA ASN A 94 -6.18 13.02 14.31
C ASN A 94 -7.25 12.99 13.21
N ILE A 95 -6.89 12.51 12.02
CA ILE A 95 -7.79 12.34 10.88
C ILE A 95 -8.07 10.86 10.55
N SER A 96 -7.69 9.93 11.42
CA SER A 96 -7.86 8.49 11.17
C SER A 96 -9.31 8.09 10.92
N SER A 97 -10.27 8.64 11.68
CA SER A 97 -11.70 8.39 11.45
C SER A 97 -12.17 8.95 10.12
N LEU A 98 -11.78 10.19 9.78
CA LEU A 98 -12.14 10.79 8.50
C LEU A 98 -11.69 9.91 7.32
N LEU A 99 -10.45 9.46 7.33
CA LEU A 99 -9.92 8.59 6.27
C LEU A 99 -10.61 7.22 6.25
N SER A 100 -10.92 6.66 7.42
CA SER A 100 -11.69 5.42 7.52
C SER A 100 -13.09 5.57 6.91
N ASP A 101 -13.79 6.65 7.22
CA ASP A 101 -15.12 6.92 6.69
C ASP A 101 -15.10 7.11 5.18
N MET A 102 -14.13 7.85 4.65
CA MET A 102 -13.92 7.99 3.20
C MET A 102 -13.68 6.64 2.51
N ARG A 103 -12.99 5.71 3.16
CA ARG A 103 -12.70 4.37 2.61
C ARG A 103 -13.83 3.36 2.82
N MET A 104 -14.82 3.66 3.64
CA MET A 104 -16.00 2.81 3.83
C MET A 104 -16.84 2.71 2.55
N ILE A 105 -16.98 3.80 1.83
CA ILE A 105 -17.73 3.85 0.58
C ILE A 105 -16.77 3.63 -0.60
N LYS A 106 -16.97 2.53 -1.32
CA LYS A 106 -16.15 2.12 -2.46
C LYS A 106 -16.73 2.67 -3.75
N SER A 107 -15.88 3.05 -4.68
CA SER A 107 -16.28 3.35 -6.05
C SER A 107 -16.68 2.07 -6.79
N GLU A 108 -17.35 2.19 -7.92
CA GLU A 108 -17.69 1.01 -8.74
C GLU A 108 -16.45 0.28 -9.25
N GLU A 109 -15.38 1.03 -9.57
CA GLU A 109 -14.10 0.43 -9.96
C GLU A 109 -13.47 -0.39 -8.81
N GLU A 110 -13.50 0.12 -7.58
CA GLU A 110 -13.01 -0.61 -6.40
C GLU A 110 -13.87 -1.84 -6.12
N LEU A 111 -15.19 -1.75 -6.27
CA LEU A 111 -16.09 -2.89 -6.13
C LEU A 111 -15.81 -3.96 -7.19
N GLN A 112 -15.56 -3.56 -8.43
CA GLN A 112 -15.17 -4.48 -9.49
C GLN A 112 -13.83 -5.17 -9.20
N MET A 113 -12.85 -4.42 -8.72
CA MET A 113 -11.56 -4.98 -8.30
C MET A 113 -11.72 -5.97 -7.14
N ALA A 114 -12.57 -5.65 -6.15
CA ALA A 114 -12.87 -6.56 -5.04
C ALA A 114 -13.55 -7.86 -5.52
N ARG A 115 -14.47 -7.79 -6.48
CA ARG A 115 -15.09 -8.97 -7.10
C ARG A 115 -14.06 -9.84 -7.83
N HIS A 116 -13.12 -9.22 -8.55
CA HIS A 116 -12.03 -9.94 -9.23
C HIS A 116 -11.06 -10.57 -8.21
N ALA A 117 -10.71 -9.86 -7.14
CA ALA A 117 -9.91 -10.42 -6.05
C ALA A 117 -10.61 -11.63 -5.41
N GLY A 118 -11.94 -11.57 -5.24
CA GLY A 118 -12.75 -12.70 -4.79
C GLY A 118 -12.69 -13.92 -5.72
N GLN A 119 -12.66 -13.70 -7.04
CA GLN A 119 -12.49 -14.80 -8.00
C GLN A 119 -11.10 -15.45 -7.89
N VAL A 120 -10.05 -14.64 -7.67
CA VAL A 120 -8.70 -15.17 -7.43
C VAL A 120 -8.68 -16.01 -6.16
N ALA A 121 -9.21 -15.48 -5.05
CA ALA A 121 -9.29 -16.21 -3.78
C ALA A 121 -10.08 -17.53 -3.91
N SER A 122 -11.20 -17.51 -4.63
CA SER A 122 -12.00 -18.73 -4.89
C SER A 122 -11.20 -19.77 -5.68
N ALA A 123 -10.48 -19.36 -6.72
CA ALA A 123 -9.63 -20.27 -7.49
C ALA A 123 -8.53 -20.92 -6.63
N MET A 124 -7.94 -20.12 -5.73
CA MET A 124 -6.96 -20.61 -4.75
C MET A 124 -7.56 -21.66 -3.81
N MET A 125 -8.71 -21.35 -3.22
CA MET A 125 -9.37 -22.24 -2.27
C MET A 125 -9.78 -23.57 -2.92
N TRP A 126 -10.30 -23.55 -4.13
CA TRP A 126 -10.65 -24.76 -4.86
C TRP A 126 -9.42 -25.61 -5.17
N ALA A 127 -8.33 -25.01 -5.68
CA ALA A 127 -7.10 -25.73 -5.96
C ALA A 127 -6.47 -26.36 -4.69
N GLY A 128 -6.51 -25.63 -3.58
CA GLY A 128 -6.07 -26.17 -2.29
C GLY A 128 -6.90 -27.37 -1.85
N ARG A 129 -8.23 -27.23 -1.91
CA ARG A 129 -9.16 -28.32 -1.57
C ARG A 129 -8.94 -29.58 -2.42
N GLU A 130 -8.77 -29.42 -3.72
CA GLU A 130 -8.53 -30.56 -4.63
C GLU A 130 -7.17 -31.24 -4.40
N LYS A 131 -6.18 -30.50 -3.86
CA LYS A 131 -4.86 -31.03 -3.60
C LYS A 131 -4.75 -31.75 -2.26
N ILE A 132 -5.64 -31.49 -1.30
CA ILE A 132 -5.62 -32.12 0.02
C ILE A 132 -5.99 -33.60 -0.11
N ASP A 133 -5.05 -34.47 0.26
CA ASP A 133 -5.24 -35.92 0.36
C ASP A 133 -4.25 -36.51 1.35
N SER A 134 -4.50 -37.75 1.75
CA SER A 134 -3.62 -38.49 2.68
C SER A 134 -2.21 -38.63 2.10
N GLY A 135 -1.21 -38.26 2.89
CA GLY A 135 0.20 -38.31 2.47
C GLY A 135 0.67 -37.16 1.59
N ILE A 136 -0.17 -36.20 1.27
CA ILE A 136 0.24 -34.98 0.56
C ILE A 136 0.82 -33.98 1.55
N PRO A 137 2.09 -33.54 1.37
CA PRO A 137 2.70 -32.53 2.23
C PRO A 137 1.99 -31.16 2.12
N GLU A 138 1.93 -30.41 3.21
CA GLU A 138 1.32 -29.08 3.27
C GLU A 138 1.83 -28.10 2.21
N TYR A 139 3.15 -28.13 1.92
CA TYR A 139 3.74 -27.25 0.91
C TYR A 139 3.20 -27.52 -0.49
N GLU A 140 2.81 -28.74 -0.82
CA GLU A 140 2.19 -29.06 -2.12
C GLU A 140 0.82 -28.39 -2.25
N VAL A 141 0.04 -28.33 -1.17
CA VAL A 141 -1.23 -27.60 -1.12
C VAL A 141 -0.98 -26.10 -1.30
N ALA A 142 0.04 -25.54 -0.62
CA ALA A 142 0.42 -24.14 -0.75
C ALA A 142 0.85 -23.78 -2.18
N ILE A 143 1.66 -24.63 -2.82
CA ILE A 143 2.08 -24.46 -4.22
C ILE A 143 0.88 -24.47 -5.16
N ALA A 144 0.01 -25.46 -5.05
CA ALA A 144 -1.18 -25.57 -5.90
C ALA A 144 -2.09 -24.33 -5.77
N THR A 145 -2.30 -23.88 -4.54
CA THR A 145 -3.08 -22.68 -4.20
C THR A 145 -2.49 -21.43 -4.83
N SER A 146 -1.21 -21.16 -4.61
CA SER A 146 -0.50 -19.99 -5.16
C SER A 146 -0.49 -20.00 -6.69
N GLN A 147 -0.27 -21.15 -7.29
CA GLN A 147 -0.24 -21.31 -8.74
C GLN A 147 -1.60 -21.01 -9.39
N ALA A 148 -2.68 -21.51 -8.77
CA ALA A 148 -4.04 -21.24 -9.24
C ALA A 148 -4.39 -19.77 -9.13
N GLY A 149 -4.05 -19.13 -8.02
CA GLY A 149 -4.25 -17.68 -7.79
C GLY A 149 -3.50 -16.83 -8.82
N THR A 150 -2.22 -17.11 -9.03
CA THR A 150 -1.39 -16.38 -10.00
C THR A 150 -1.94 -16.50 -11.42
N ARG A 151 -2.35 -17.71 -11.85
CA ARG A 151 -2.97 -17.91 -13.16
C ARG A 151 -4.28 -17.16 -13.31
N LYS A 152 -5.15 -17.21 -12.29
CA LYS A 152 -6.42 -16.48 -12.32
C LYS A 152 -6.21 -14.96 -12.29
N ALA A 153 -5.28 -14.48 -11.52
CA ALA A 153 -4.90 -13.06 -11.52
C ALA A 153 -4.38 -12.62 -12.90
N ALA A 154 -3.49 -13.40 -13.54
CA ALA A 154 -2.99 -13.10 -14.88
C ALA A 154 -4.11 -13.03 -15.94
N GLU A 155 -5.08 -13.96 -15.89
CA GLU A 155 -6.27 -13.94 -16.75
C GLU A 155 -7.05 -12.62 -16.60
N LEU A 156 -7.37 -12.25 -15.35
CA LEU A 156 -8.17 -11.06 -15.05
C LEU A 156 -7.43 -9.76 -15.38
N LEU A 157 -6.13 -9.69 -15.07
CA LEU A 157 -5.29 -8.54 -15.39
C LEU A 157 -5.21 -8.32 -16.91
N ASN A 158 -4.98 -9.36 -17.67
CA ASN A 158 -4.94 -9.28 -19.14
C ASN A 158 -6.29 -8.87 -19.75
N ARG A 159 -7.38 -9.25 -19.12
CA ARG A 159 -8.73 -8.95 -19.63
C ARG A 159 -9.22 -7.54 -19.26
N TYR A 160 -8.96 -7.08 -18.03
CA TYR A 160 -9.60 -5.90 -17.47
C TYR A 160 -8.64 -4.77 -17.08
N TYR A 161 -7.32 -5.05 -16.96
CA TYR A 161 -6.36 -4.12 -16.36
C TYR A 161 -5.07 -3.98 -17.17
N LYS A 162 -5.11 -4.18 -18.48
CA LYS A 162 -3.92 -4.14 -19.35
C LYS A 162 -3.07 -2.87 -19.18
N ASP A 163 -3.73 -1.73 -18.97
CA ASP A 163 -3.09 -0.42 -18.91
C ASP A 163 -2.67 -0.02 -17.48
N LYS A 164 -2.83 -0.90 -16.49
CA LYS A 164 -2.57 -0.57 -15.09
C LYS A 164 -1.19 -1.02 -14.58
N ASN A 165 -0.36 -1.63 -15.41
CA ASN A 165 0.98 -2.13 -15.03
C ASN A 165 1.01 -3.00 -13.77
N MET A 166 -0.02 -3.79 -13.55
CA MET A 166 -0.15 -4.67 -12.39
C MET A 166 0.50 -6.03 -12.66
N SER A 167 1.14 -6.58 -11.62
CA SER A 167 1.71 -7.92 -11.66
C SER A 167 0.69 -8.96 -11.15
N PRO A 168 0.60 -10.16 -11.78
CA PRO A 168 -0.23 -11.26 -11.29
C PRO A 168 0.37 -11.94 -10.05
N ASN A 169 1.46 -11.42 -9.50
CA ASN A 169 2.12 -12.02 -8.35
C ASN A 169 1.21 -11.96 -7.12
N THR A 170 0.75 -13.13 -6.70
CA THR A 170 -0.08 -13.31 -5.52
C THR A 170 0.81 -13.71 -4.35
N GLN A 171 1.39 -12.72 -3.69
CA GLN A 171 2.09 -12.96 -2.42
C GLN A 171 1.04 -13.04 -1.31
N PHE A 172 0.63 -14.26 -0.97
CA PHE A 172 -0.28 -14.50 0.13
C PHE A 172 0.46 -15.16 1.29
N LEU A 173 0.23 -14.66 2.49
CA LEU A 173 0.52 -15.43 3.69
C LEU A 173 -0.48 -16.59 3.74
N GLN A 174 -0.02 -17.80 3.49
CA GLN A 174 -0.82 -19.01 3.61
C GLN A 174 -0.45 -19.71 4.93
N ILE A 175 -1.45 -19.94 5.76
CA ILE A 175 -1.30 -20.76 6.96
C ILE A 175 -1.96 -22.10 6.64
N MET A 176 -1.14 -23.12 6.45
CA MET A 176 -1.57 -24.51 6.32
C MET A 176 -1.28 -25.17 7.66
N ALA A 177 -2.34 -25.51 8.39
CA ALA A 177 -2.21 -26.22 9.65
C ALA A 177 -2.61 -27.69 9.44
N SER A 178 -1.72 -28.62 9.80
CA SER A 178 -1.96 -30.05 9.85
C SER A 178 -2.54 -30.47 11.19
#